data_a1b01a91680cb02ac6977bef95a0e1f5
#
_entry.id   a1b01a91680cb02ac6977bef95a0e1f5
#
_cell.length_a   1.000
_cell.length_b   1.000
_cell.length_c   1.000
_cell.angle_alpha   90.00
_cell.angle_beta   90.00
_cell.angle_gamma   90.00
#
_symmetry.space_group_name_H-M   'P 1'
#
loop_
_entity.id
_entity.type
_entity.pdbx_description
1 polymer ?
#
loop_
_entity_poly.entity_id
_entity_poly.type
_entity_poly.pdbx_seq_one_letter_code
_entity_poly.pdbx_strand_id
1 'polypeptide(L)'
;ILAFRGGTLNHEIMDFFGVDPSTGTSSAFIQRRSTILPEAFESLFHDFSRSVDENKLYRGIRLLAVDGSDLQIAANSKDPDSYYPGVNGQRAYNLLHINAMYDLHQHIYVDALVQKSRKADESAA
;
A
#
# COMPACT_ATOMS: atom_id res chain seq x y z
N ILE A 1 -9.75 -5.46 5.87
CA ILE A 1 -8.27 -5.47 5.73
C ILE A 1 -7.69 -4.27 6.48
N LEU A 2 -8.08 -3.03 6.18
CA LEU A 2 -7.52 -1.82 6.82
C LEU A 2 -7.79 -1.72 8.33
N ALA A 3 -8.82 -2.42 8.83
CA ALA A 3 -9.17 -2.46 10.24
C ALA A 3 -8.43 -3.56 11.04
N PHE A 4 -7.63 -4.40 10.39
CA PHE A 4 -6.95 -5.51 11.05
C PHE A 4 -5.83 -5.02 11.97
N ARG A 5 -5.73 -5.63 13.15
CA ARG A 5 -4.86 -5.23 14.25
C ARG A 5 -3.61 -6.09 14.41
N GLY A 6 -3.32 -6.97 13.44
CA GLY A 6 -2.15 -7.85 13.46
C GLY A 6 -2.33 -9.19 14.16
N GLY A 7 -3.56 -9.58 14.44
CA GLY A 7 -3.91 -10.93 14.93
C GLY A 7 -3.87 -12.00 13.83
N THR A 8 -4.26 -13.22 14.16
CA THR A 8 -4.50 -14.24 13.14
C THR A 8 -5.71 -13.85 12.30
N LEU A 9 -5.71 -14.20 11.01
CA LEU A 9 -6.81 -13.84 10.11
C LEU A 9 -8.18 -14.30 10.62
N ASN A 10 -8.27 -15.49 11.20
CA ASN A 10 -9.52 -15.99 11.78
C ASN A 10 -10.00 -15.09 12.93
N HIS A 11 -9.10 -14.69 13.81
CA HIS A 11 -9.43 -13.82 14.94
C HIS A 11 -9.92 -12.45 14.45
N GLU A 12 -9.21 -11.86 13.49
CA GLU A 12 -9.58 -10.57 12.89
C GLU A 12 -10.94 -10.61 12.19
N ILE A 13 -11.27 -11.72 11.51
CA ILE A 13 -12.57 -11.91 10.88
C ILE A 13 -13.68 -12.00 11.94
N MET A 14 -13.45 -12.78 13.01
CA MET A 14 -14.41 -12.92 14.10
C MET A 14 -14.62 -11.62 14.87
N ASP A 15 -13.55 -10.86 15.10
CA ASP A 15 -13.64 -9.55 15.77
C ASP A 15 -14.42 -8.53 14.94
N PHE A 16 -14.25 -8.57 13.62
CA PHE A 16 -14.88 -7.59 12.73
C PHE A 16 -16.35 -7.93 12.40
N PHE A 17 -16.64 -9.20 12.12
CA PHE A 17 -17.97 -9.64 11.68
C PHE A 17 -18.81 -10.29 12.81
N GLY A 18 -18.22 -10.53 13.97
CA GLY A 18 -18.83 -11.30 15.05
C GLY A 18 -18.68 -12.82 14.85
N VAL A 19 -18.95 -13.56 15.91
CA VAL A 19 -18.94 -15.03 15.89
C VAL A 19 -20.34 -15.51 15.48
N ASP A 20 -20.55 -15.69 14.19
CA ASP A 20 -21.82 -16.17 13.61
C ASP A 20 -21.53 -17.35 12.67
N PRO A 21 -22.38 -18.39 12.64
CA PRO A 21 -22.24 -19.52 11.70
C PRO A 21 -22.21 -19.12 10.22
N SER A 22 -22.75 -17.95 9.88
CA SER A 22 -22.69 -17.37 8.52
C SER A 22 -21.41 -16.60 8.23
N THR A 23 -20.57 -16.35 9.23
CA THR A 23 -19.29 -15.65 9.05
C THR A 23 -18.39 -16.46 8.13
N GLY A 24 -17.93 -15.83 7.06
CA GLY A 24 -17.07 -16.48 6.07
C GLY A 24 -15.76 -16.98 6.66
N THR A 25 -15.29 -18.11 6.18
CA THR A 25 -14.00 -18.69 6.59
C THR A 25 -12.82 -17.82 6.14
N SER A 26 -11.68 -17.93 6.81
CA SER A 26 -10.44 -17.27 6.38
C SER A 26 -10.04 -17.61 4.94
N SER A 27 -10.31 -18.85 4.50
CA SER A 27 -10.07 -19.27 3.10
C SER A 27 -10.96 -18.50 2.11
N ALA A 28 -12.27 -18.39 2.41
CA ALA A 28 -13.20 -17.61 1.60
C ALA A 28 -12.80 -16.12 1.56
N PHE A 29 -12.37 -15.58 2.70
CA PHE A 29 -11.86 -14.20 2.78
C PHE A 29 -10.62 -13.98 1.90
N ILE A 30 -9.63 -14.89 1.95
CA ILE A 30 -8.42 -14.81 1.12
C ILE A 30 -8.78 -14.85 -0.37
N GLN A 31 -9.69 -15.75 -0.77
CA GLN A 31 -10.15 -15.84 -2.15
C GLN A 31 -10.84 -14.55 -2.62
N ARG A 32 -11.71 -13.98 -1.77
CA ARG A 32 -12.38 -12.72 -2.09
C ARG A 32 -11.44 -11.53 -2.11
N ARG A 33 -10.45 -11.50 -1.22
CA ARG A 33 -9.42 -10.45 -1.23
C ARG A 33 -8.68 -10.36 -2.56
N SER A 34 -8.41 -11.49 -3.21
CA SER A 34 -7.71 -11.52 -4.50
C SER A 34 -8.53 -10.94 -5.67
N THR A 35 -9.83 -10.70 -5.48
CA THR A 35 -10.70 -10.08 -6.49
C THR A 35 -10.79 -8.55 -6.35
N ILE A 36 -10.22 -7.98 -5.29
CA ILE A 36 -10.17 -6.53 -5.12
C ILE A 36 -9.13 -5.96 -6.08
N LEU A 37 -9.55 -5.05 -6.94
CA LEU A 37 -8.66 -4.38 -7.87
C LEU A 37 -7.73 -3.40 -7.12
N PRO A 38 -6.46 -3.30 -7.50
CA PRO A 38 -5.51 -2.34 -6.90
C PRO A 38 -6.02 -0.90 -6.93
N GLU A 39 -6.70 -0.50 -8.00
CA GLU A 39 -7.27 0.83 -8.21
C GLU A 39 -8.31 1.21 -7.14
N ALA A 40 -8.93 0.23 -6.47
CA ALA A 40 -9.83 0.49 -5.35
C ALA A 40 -9.07 1.08 -4.14
N PHE A 41 -7.82 0.65 -3.92
CA PHE A 41 -6.97 1.20 -2.86
C PHE A 41 -6.45 2.58 -3.21
N GLU A 42 -6.10 2.81 -4.46
CA GLU A 42 -5.72 4.13 -4.97
C GLU A 42 -6.87 5.13 -4.81
N SER A 43 -8.09 4.77 -5.24
CA SER A 43 -9.27 5.60 -5.05
C SER A 43 -9.53 5.90 -3.57
N LEU A 44 -9.45 4.89 -2.71
CA LEU A 44 -9.63 5.07 -1.26
C LEU A 44 -8.56 5.99 -0.66
N PHE A 45 -7.31 5.87 -1.08
CA PHE A 45 -6.22 6.74 -0.66
C PHE A 45 -6.50 8.20 -1.03
N HIS A 46 -6.87 8.46 -2.28
CA HIS A 46 -7.18 9.82 -2.74
C HIS A 46 -8.42 10.40 -2.08
N ASP A 47 -9.47 9.59 -1.87
CA ASP A 47 -10.69 10.03 -1.16
C ASP A 47 -10.37 10.39 0.29
N PHE A 48 -9.56 9.56 0.97
CA PHE A 48 -9.12 9.86 2.32
C PHE A 48 -8.26 11.13 2.36
N SER A 49 -7.24 11.24 1.51
CA SER A 49 -6.35 12.41 1.47
C SER A 49 -7.14 13.70 1.24
N ARG A 50 -8.11 13.68 0.31
CA ARG A 50 -9.00 14.81 0.04
C ARG A 50 -9.91 15.15 1.24
N SER A 51 -10.37 14.13 1.97
CA SER A 51 -11.28 14.34 3.12
C SER A 51 -10.60 15.03 4.31
N VAL A 52 -9.28 14.91 4.43
CA VAL A 52 -8.48 15.51 5.51
C VAL A 52 -7.68 16.73 5.06
N ASP A 53 -7.70 17.06 3.76
CA ASP A 53 -7.01 18.21 3.21
C ASP A 53 -7.77 19.51 3.56
N GLU A 54 -7.21 20.27 4.48
CA GLU A 54 -7.76 21.57 4.91
C GLU A 54 -7.26 22.74 4.04
N ASN A 55 -6.52 22.46 2.95
CA ASN A 55 -5.91 23.48 2.07
C ASN A 55 -5.08 24.55 2.81
N LYS A 56 -4.44 24.18 3.91
CA LYS A 56 -3.59 25.07 4.68
C LYS A 56 -2.33 25.41 3.89
N LEU A 57 -2.04 26.71 3.80
CA LEU A 57 -0.89 27.22 3.09
C LEU A 57 0.11 27.84 4.07
N TYR A 58 1.40 27.62 3.83
CA TYR A 58 2.46 28.35 4.51
C TYR A 58 2.77 29.63 3.72
N ARG A 59 2.43 30.80 4.30
CA ARG A 59 2.62 32.12 3.64
C ARG A 59 2.03 32.20 2.22
N GLY A 60 0.89 31.56 2.00
CA GLY A 60 0.21 31.53 0.70
C GLY A 60 0.76 30.51 -0.30
N ILE A 61 1.69 29.64 0.11
CA ILE A 61 2.32 28.60 -0.73
C ILE A 61 2.06 27.22 -0.13
N ARG A 62 1.73 26.23 -0.95
CA ARG A 62 1.68 24.83 -0.56
C ARG A 62 3.09 24.25 -0.60
N LEU A 63 3.55 23.67 0.52
CA LEU A 63 4.87 23.07 0.63
C LEU A 63 4.76 21.57 0.48
N LEU A 64 5.26 21.05 -0.63
CA LEU A 64 5.25 19.62 -0.93
C LEU A 64 6.68 19.06 -0.92
N ALA A 65 6.86 17.89 -0.33
CA ALA A 65 8.07 17.10 -0.45
C ALA A 65 7.76 15.82 -1.23
N VAL A 66 8.66 15.43 -2.12
CA VAL A 66 8.59 14.15 -2.82
C VAL A 66 9.78 13.30 -2.40
N ASP A 67 9.53 12.04 -2.05
CA ASP A 67 10.58 11.10 -1.66
C ASP A 67 10.28 9.72 -2.20
N GLY A 68 11.35 9.00 -2.58
CA GLY A 68 11.30 7.63 -3.08
C GLY A 68 11.77 6.63 -2.03
N SER A 69 11.02 5.55 -1.86
CA SER A 69 11.37 4.46 -0.95
C SER A 69 11.14 3.10 -1.59
N ASP A 70 11.99 2.14 -1.24
CA ASP A 70 11.86 0.77 -1.71
C ASP A 70 11.13 -0.10 -0.67
N LEU A 71 10.09 -0.80 -1.11
CA LEU A 71 9.34 -1.76 -0.32
C LEU A 71 9.67 -3.18 -0.74
N GLN A 72 10.34 -3.92 0.13
CA GLN A 72 10.60 -5.34 -0.08
C GLN A 72 9.35 -6.16 0.26
N ILE A 73 8.94 -7.00 -0.69
CA ILE A 73 7.81 -7.92 -0.53
C ILE A 73 8.23 -9.38 -0.73
N ALA A 74 7.34 -10.32 -0.41
CA ALA A 74 7.59 -11.74 -0.55
C ALA A 74 7.95 -12.12 -1.99
N ALA A 75 8.91 -13.05 -2.15
CA ALA A 75 9.40 -13.49 -3.44
C ALA A 75 8.30 -14.08 -4.33
N ASN A 76 8.20 -13.56 -5.54
CA ASN A 76 7.36 -14.07 -6.61
C ASN A 76 8.15 -14.05 -7.93
N SER A 77 8.73 -15.17 -8.31
CA SER A 77 9.53 -15.30 -9.54
C SER A 77 8.71 -15.16 -10.83
N LYS A 78 7.37 -15.19 -10.74
CA LYS A 78 6.47 -14.96 -11.87
C LYS A 78 6.32 -13.48 -12.23
N ASP A 79 6.86 -12.59 -11.40
CA ASP A 79 6.89 -11.16 -11.66
C ASP A 79 8.34 -10.66 -11.87
N PRO A 80 8.90 -10.83 -13.07
CA PRO A 80 10.31 -10.52 -13.36
C PRO A 80 10.64 -9.03 -13.22
N ASP A 81 9.65 -8.15 -13.33
CA ASP A 81 9.84 -6.69 -13.30
C ASP A 81 10.14 -6.16 -11.89
N SER A 82 9.85 -6.96 -10.87
CA SER A 82 10.15 -6.62 -9.47
C SER A 82 11.02 -7.67 -8.76
N TYR A 83 11.30 -8.81 -9.41
CA TYR A 83 11.98 -9.95 -8.80
C TYR A 83 13.50 -9.78 -8.75
N TYR A 84 14.09 -10.03 -7.59
CA TYR A 84 15.51 -10.13 -7.33
C TYR A 84 15.84 -11.53 -6.83
N PRO A 85 16.66 -12.31 -7.57
CA PRO A 85 17.14 -13.60 -7.10
C PRO A 85 18.07 -13.40 -5.90
N GLY A 86 18.00 -14.31 -4.94
CA GLY A 86 18.94 -14.31 -3.83
C GLY A 86 20.36 -14.57 -4.32
N VAL A 87 21.34 -13.84 -3.75
CA VAL A 87 22.76 -14.02 -4.01
C VAL A 87 23.50 -14.15 -2.68
N ASN A 88 24.60 -14.91 -2.65
CA ASN A 88 25.46 -15.05 -1.46
C ASN A 88 24.72 -15.47 -0.17
N GLY A 89 23.75 -16.40 -0.29
CA GLY A 89 22.96 -16.90 0.86
C GLY A 89 21.77 -16.02 1.27
N GLN A 90 21.55 -14.91 0.60
CA GLN A 90 20.35 -14.10 0.79
C GLN A 90 19.13 -14.77 0.12
N ARG A 91 17.96 -14.59 0.73
CA ARG A 91 16.70 -15.07 0.14
C ARG A 91 16.28 -14.18 -1.03
N ALA A 92 15.66 -14.78 -2.05
CA ALA A 92 15.01 -14.03 -3.12
C ALA A 92 13.89 -13.14 -2.56
N TYR A 93 13.65 -12.01 -3.18
CA TYR A 93 12.59 -11.05 -2.84
C TYR A 93 12.07 -10.33 -4.09
N ASN A 94 10.95 -9.68 -3.96
CA ASN A 94 10.49 -8.68 -4.93
C ASN A 94 10.57 -7.29 -4.29
N LEU A 95 10.81 -6.28 -5.10
CA LEU A 95 10.96 -4.89 -4.69
C LEU A 95 9.99 -4.01 -5.46
N LEU A 96 9.25 -3.19 -4.74
CA LEU A 96 8.42 -2.13 -5.29
C LEU A 96 9.06 -0.79 -4.94
N HIS A 97 9.09 0.13 -5.87
CA HIS A 97 9.50 1.50 -5.64
C HIS A 97 8.26 2.36 -5.42
N ILE A 98 8.26 3.16 -4.36
CA ILE A 98 7.15 4.04 -3.99
C ILE A 98 7.66 5.47 -4.00
N ASN A 99 7.14 6.29 -4.90
CA ASN A 99 7.30 7.73 -4.84
C ASN A 99 6.09 8.32 -4.14
N ALA A 100 6.31 9.05 -3.05
CA ALA A 100 5.23 9.64 -2.27
C ALA A 100 5.38 11.15 -2.20
N MET A 101 4.26 11.86 -2.35
CA MET A 101 4.18 13.31 -2.20
C MET A 101 3.52 13.65 -0.87
N TYR A 102 4.22 14.41 -0.04
CA TYR A 102 3.83 14.75 1.31
C TYR A 102 3.66 16.25 1.49
N ASP A 103 2.54 16.68 2.04
CA ASP A 103 2.32 18.07 2.42
C ASP A 103 2.96 18.34 3.78
N LEU A 104 4.02 19.15 3.78
CA LEU A 104 4.83 19.45 4.95
C LEU A 104 4.08 20.30 6.00
N HIS A 105 3.08 21.05 5.60
CA HIS A 105 2.35 21.92 6.51
C HIS A 105 1.12 21.24 7.12
N GLN A 106 0.48 20.40 6.36
CA GLN A 106 -0.70 19.64 6.81
C GLN A 106 -0.36 18.26 7.39
N HIS A 107 0.87 17.78 7.17
CA HIS A 107 1.32 16.45 7.60
C HIS A 107 0.50 15.30 7.02
N ILE A 108 0.13 15.40 5.74
CA ILE A 108 -0.61 14.36 5.02
C ILE A 108 0.10 13.94 3.74
N TYR A 109 -0.06 12.68 3.34
CA TYR A 109 0.28 12.25 2.00
C TYR A 109 -0.83 12.66 1.04
N VAL A 110 -0.47 13.35 -0.03
CA VAL A 110 -1.42 13.86 -1.03
C VAL A 110 -1.43 13.03 -2.30
N ASP A 111 -0.32 12.34 -2.57
CA ASP A 111 -0.19 11.43 -3.70
C ASP A 111 0.84 10.34 -3.44
N ALA A 112 0.73 9.21 -4.13
CA ALA A 112 1.70 8.13 -4.09
C ALA A 112 1.67 7.31 -5.39
N LEU A 113 2.86 7.09 -5.97
CA LEU A 113 3.03 6.25 -7.15
C LEU A 113 3.79 4.98 -6.76
N VAL A 114 3.20 3.81 -7.01
CA VAL A 114 3.83 2.51 -6.77
C VAL A 114 4.27 1.92 -8.10
N GLN A 115 5.56 1.64 -8.22
CA GLN A 115 6.17 1.09 -9.43
C GLN A 115 6.91 -0.20 -9.13
N LYS A 116 7.10 -1.05 -10.14
CA LYS A 116 8.01 -2.20 -10.04
C LYS A 116 9.45 -1.68 -10.13
N SER A 117 10.30 -2.05 -9.17
CA SER A 117 11.63 -1.43 -9.02
C SER A 117 12.53 -1.48 -10.26
N ARG A 118 12.41 -2.55 -11.09
CA ARG A 118 13.18 -2.67 -12.33
C ARG A 118 12.67 -1.79 -13.47
N LYS A 119 11.50 -1.20 -13.31
CA LYS A 119 10.86 -0.28 -14.27
C LYS A 119 10.55 1.09 -13.64
N ALA A 120 11.04 1.33 -12.42
CA ALA A 120 10.86 2.61 -11.78
C ALA A 120 11.57 3.69 -12.60
N ASP A 121 10.84 4.75 -12.88
CA ASP A 121 11.38 5.96 -13.49
C ASP A 121 11.43 7.03 -12.41
N GLU A 122 12.64 7.39 -11.99
CA GLU A 122 12.86 8.42 -10.97
C GLU A 122 12.37 9.80 -11.43
N SER A 123 12.17 9.99 -12.74
CA SER A 123 11.65 11.23 -13.31
C SER A 123 10.11 11.33 -13.27
N ALA A 124 9.42 10.26 -12.86
CA ALA A 124 7.95 10.21 -12.84
C ALA A 124 7.31 10.78 -11.55
N ALA A 125 8.11 11.44 -10.70
CA ALA A 125 7.65 12.04 -9.45
C ALA A 125 7.28 13.53 -9.61
#